data_77cca8bbc94a7d4d243236266322818a
#
_entry.id   77cca8bbc94a7d4d243236266322818a
#
_cell.length_a   1.000
_cell.length_b   1.000
_cell.length_c   1.000
_cell.angle_alpha   90.00
_cell.angle_beta   90.00
_cell.angle_gamma   90.00
#
_symmetry.space_group_name_H-M   'P 1'
#
loop_
_entity.id
_entity.type
_entity.pdbx_description
1 polymer ?
#
loop_
_entity_poly.entity_id
_entity_poly.type
_entity_poly.pdbx_seq_one_letter_code
_entity_poly.pdbx_strand_id
1 'polypeptide(L)'
;QYYYRFGKLLIVDPDTADYVFNFQSKYDVRIVPPKQEGDHVERGLELLKELFLNGYSDRVKQELFPYALILADTIENTFTDQYVNMYTADRYIAFLVNDQMLNRTEKDKEKLSREWNNTFLNYSMDKAGWVVPEKFYLYSETEYAKKENWWIPIEGATEKDTADINIVWERGYPTGNWTYYYDDTWTNKIWGYAVSSSREGYLEKFFEFLFTAPQETINKAIVDHEKLRNAHDVLDQALKDDFGIDYRTMIYEAKD
;
A
#
# COMPACT_ATOMS: atom_id res chain seq x y z
N GLN A 1 -27.30 7.09 0.58
CA GLN A 1 -26.98 6.92 2.02
C GLN A 1 -25.51 7.25 2.33
N TYR A 2 -24.54 6.85 1.50
CA TYR A 2 -23.12 7.05 1.76
C TYR A 2 -22.75 8.54 1.84
N TYR A 3 -23.29 9.37 0.94
CA TYR A 3 -23.06 10.81 0.97
C TYR A 3 -23.58 11.47 2.27
N TYR A 4 -24.81 11.13 2.68
CA TYR A 4 -25.41 11.73 3.87
C TYR A 4 -24.68 11.35 5.17
N ARG A 5 -24.03 10.20 5.21
CA ARG A 5 -23.32 9.74 6.40
C ARG A 5 -21.89 10.26 6.49
N PHE A 6 -21.18 10.29 5.37
CA PHE A 6 -19.74 10.54 5.34
C PHE A 6 -19.36 11.81 4.57
N GLY A 7 -20.28 12.44 3.84
CA GLY A 7 -19.99 13.56 2.94
C GLY A 7 -19.16 13.16 1.70
N LYS A 8 -19.20 11.87 1.34
CA LYS A 8 -18.45 11.30 0.22
C LYS A 8 -19.40 10.74 -0.82
N LEU A 9 -19.06 10.85 -2.09
CA LEU A 9 -19.82 10.24 -3.18
C LEU A 9 -19.38 8.80 -3.40
N LEU A 10 -20.33 7.97 -3.81
CA LEU A 10 -20.08 6.65 -4.35
C LEU A 10 -20.66 6.61 -5.77
N ILE A 11 -19.78 6.59 -6.77
CA ILE A 11 -20.10 6.71 -8.18
C ILE A 11 -20.00 5.31 -8.82
N VAL A 12 -21.12 4.84 -9.36
CA VAL A 12 -21.23 3.49 -9.94
C VAL A 12 -21.41 3.51 -11.46
N ASP A 13 -21.65 4.68 -12.04
CA ASP A 13 -21.74 4.92 -13.48
C ASP A 13 -20.96 6.20 -13.80
N PRO A 14 -19.61 6.14 -13.69
CA PRO A 14 -18.78 7.33 -13.87
C PRO A 14 -18.75 7.76 -15.33
N ASP A 15 -18.89 9.06 -15.55
CA ASP A 15 -18.53 9.70 -16.81
C ASP A 15 -17.21 10.47 -16.69
N THR A 16 -16.72 11.03 -17.77
CA THR A 16 -15.46 11.75 -17.79
C THR A 16 -15.44 12.94 -16.83
N ALA A 17 -16.60 13.58 -16.57
CA ALA A 17 -16.69 14.73 -15.66
C ALA A 17 -16.52 14.33 -14.19
N ASP A 18 -16.76 13.07 -13.85
CA ASP A 18 -16.62 12.57 -12.48
C ASP A 18 -15.17 12.40 -12.04
N TYR A 19 -14.24 12.20 -12.97
CA TYR A 19 -12.83 11.92 -12.66
C TYR A 19 -11.83 12.82 -13.38
N VAL A 20 -12.27 13.58 -14.39
CA VAL A 20 -11.46 14.56 -15.10
C VAL A 20 -11.79 15.95 -14.58
N PHE A 21 -10.97 16.45 -13.65
CA PHE A 21 -11.11 17.81 -13.15
C PHE A 21 -10.30 18.78 -14.02
N ASN A 22 -10.98 19.40 -14.82
CA ASN A 22 -10.92 20.54 -15.68
C ASN A 22 -9.70 21.45 -15.59
N PHE A 23 -8.63 21.41 -15.87
CA PHE A 23 -7.49 22.33 -16.08
C PHE A 23 -6.15 21.62 -16.28
N GLN A 24 -6.09 20.32 -16.21
CA GLN A 24 -4.89 19.60 -16.58
C GLN A 24 -5.01 19.11 -18.02
N SER A 25 -4.04 19.47 -18.84
CA SER A 25 -3.99 19.12 -20.26
C SER A 25 -3.63 17.66 -20.55
N LYS A 26 -3.42 16.86 -19.52
CA LYS A 26 -3.20 15.40 -19.60
C LYS A 26 -4.05 14.68 -18.55
N TYR A 27 -4.82 13.73 -19.01
CA TYR A 27 -5.54 12.81 -18.18
C TYR A 27 -4.68 11.56 -18.00
N ASP A 28 -4.25 11.32 -16.77
CA ASP A 28 -3.39 10.17 -16.47
C ASP A 28 -4.19 8.88 -16.25
N VAL A 29 -5.52 8.94 -16.42
CA VAL A 29 -6.39 7.78 -16.22
C VAL A 29 -7.57 7.77 -17.20
N ARG A 30 -7.91 6.58 -17.66
CA ARG A 30 -9.17 6.27 -18.34
C ARG A 30 -9.96 5.27 -17.51
N ILE A 31 -11.21 5.60 -17.20
CA ILE A 31 -12.12 4.76 -16.43
C ILE A 31 -13.29 4.36 -17.33
N VAL A 32 -13.57 3.06 -17.36
CA VAL A 32 -14.77 2.49 -17.99
C VAL A 32 -15.73 2.09 -16.87
N PRO A 33 -16.99 2.54 -16.89
CA PRO A 33 -17.96 2.16 -15.87
C PRO A 33 -18.23 0.67 -15.85
N PRO A 34 -18.60 0.08 -14.69
CA PRO A 34 -19.05 -1.31 -14.63
C PRO A 34 -20.33 -1.50 -15.42
N LYS A 35 -20.60 -2.74 -15.83
CA LYS A 35 -21.85 -3.10 -16.51
C LYS A 35 -23.04 -2.71 -15.63
N GLN A 36 -23.99 -1.96 -16.19
CA GLN A 36 -25.17 -1.49 -15.47
C GLN A 36 -26.32 -2.51 -15.49
N GLU A 37 -26.19 -3.60 -16.23
CA GLU A 37 -27.20 -4.64 -16.36
C GLU A 37 -26.99 -5.76 -15.32
N GLY A 38 -28.10 -6.35 -14.86
CA GLY A 38 -28.08 -7.45 -13.88
C GLY A 38 -27.66 -6.99 -12.48
N ASP A 39 -26.92 -7.86 -11.77
CA ASP A 39 -26.46 -7.66 -10.40
C ASP A 39 -25.02 -7.15 -10.29
N HIS A 40 -24.39 -6.78 -11.41
CA HIS A 40 -22.97 -6.50 -11.48
C HIS A 40 -22.53 -5.34 -10.56
N VAL A 41 -23.25 -4.23 -10.59
CA VAL A 41 -23.00 -3.07 -9.73
C VAL A 41 -23.21 -3.43 -8.26
N GLU A 42 -24.26 -4.18 -7.93
CA GLU A 42 -24.55 -4.61 -6.56
C GLU A 42 -23.43 -5.50 -6.00
N ARG A 43 -23.00 -6.50 -6.76
CA ARG A 43 -21.87 -7.37 -6.41
C ARG A 43 -20.56 -6.58 -6.29
N GLY A 44 -20.32 -5.59 -7.14
CA GLY A 44 -19.17 -4.69 -7.05
C GLY A 44 -19.18 -3.87 -5.76
N LEU A 45 -20.34 -3.37 -5.35
CA LEU A 45 -20.53 -2.65 -4.08
C LEU A 45 -20.31 -3.57 -2.87
N GLU A 46 -20.79 -4.80 -2.93
CA GLU A 46 -20.55 -5.80 -1.89
C GLU A 46 -19.07 -6.13 -1.75
N LEU A 47 -18.39 -6.38 -2.87
CA LEU A 47 -16.95 -6.60 -2.89
C LEU A 47 -16.18 -5.43 -2.28
N LEU A 48 -16.49 -4.19 -2.67
CA LEU A 48 -15.86 -3.00 -2.10
C LEU A 48 -16.11 -2.88 -0.60
N LYS A 49 -17.32 -3.16 -0.13
CA LYS A 49 -17.64 -3.16 1.30
C LYS A 49 -16.85 -4.22 2.05
N GLU A 50 -16.85 -5.44 1.53
CA GLU A 50 -16.21 -6.59 2.17
C GLU A 50 -14.69 -6.41 2.27
N LEU A 51 -14.03 -6.03 1.17
CA LEU A 51 -12.58 -6.01 1.09
C LEU A 51 -11.93 -4.71 1.59
N PHE A 52 -12.72 -3.62 1.68
CA PHE A 52 -12.17 -2.31 1.95
C PHE A 52 -12.99 -1.50 2.98
N LEU A 53 -14.26 -1.19 2.70
CA LEU A 53 -14.99 -0.22 3.52
C LEU A 53 -15.24 -0.66 4.95
N ASN A 54 -15.45 -1.95 5.19
CA ASN A 54 -15.76 -2.47 6.52
C ASN A 54 -14.59 -2.38 7.50
N GLY A 55 -13.36 -2.34 7.01
CA GLY A 55 -12.16 -2.20 7.84
C GLY A 55 -11.98 -0.80 8.45
N TYR A 56 -12.72 0.22 7.98
CA TYR A 56 -12.52 1.59 8.42
C TYR A 56 -13.66 2.12 9.28
N SER A 57 -13.31 2.85 10.34
CA SER A 57 -14.25 3.57 11.18
C SER A 57 -14.93 4.71 10.41
N ASP A 58 -16.08 5.19 10.92
CA ASP A 58 -16.77 6.34 10.35
C ASP A 58 -15.89 7.59 10.33
N ARG A 59 -15.06 7.78 11.37
CA ARG A 59 -14.10 8.88 11.47
C ARG A 59 -13.09 8.84 10.31
N VAL A 60 -12.48 7.70 10.07
CA VAL A 60 -11.51 7.53 8.96
C VAL A 60 -12.17 7.80 7.61
N LYS A 61 -13.41 7.31 7.40
CA LYS A 61 -14.17 7.57 6.18
C LYS A 61 -14.46 9.04 5.96
N GLN A 62 -14.71 9.80 7.03
CA GLN A 62 -14.95 11.24 6.95
C GLN A 62 -13.67 12.04 6.73
N GLU A 63 -12.61 11.71 7.44
CA GLU A 63 -11.38 12.49 7.49
C GLU A 63 -10.38 12.14 6.36
N LEU A 64 -10.18 10.84 6.08
CA LEU A 64 -9.13 10.38 5.18
C LEU A 64 -9.61 9.95 3.79
N PHE A 65 -10.88 9.56 3.63
CA PHE A 65 -11.35 9.18 2.31
C PHE A 65 -11.46 10.41 1.40
N PRO A 66 -11.16 10.27 0.10
CA PRO A 66 -11.34 11.35 -0.85
C PRO A 66 -12.83 11.69 -1.02
N TYR A 67 -13.12 12.74 -1.77
CA TYR A 67 -14.50 13.18 -2.01
C TYR A 67 -15.35 12.10 -2.70
N ALA A 68 -14.77 11.33 -3.62
CA ALA A 68 -15.51 10.29 -4.33
C ALA A 68 -14.77 8.94 -4.31
N LEU A 69 -15.56 7.86 -4.26
CA LEU A 69 -15.16 6.49 -4.53
C LEU A 69 -15.86 6.08 -5.83
N ILE A 70 -15.13 5.55 -6.79
CA ILE A 70 -15.61 5.21 -8.14
C ILE A 70 -15.49 3.71 -8.34
N LEU A 71 -16.56 3.05 -8.78
CA LEU A 71 -16.49 1.69 -9.30
C LEU A 71 -16.18 1.71 -10.79
N ALA A 72 -15.33 0.80 -11.24
CA ALA A 72 -14.89 0.72 -12.62
C ALA A 72 -14.80 -0.73 -13.12
N ASP A 73 -15.16 -0.97 -14.37
CA ASP A 73 -14.87 -2.22 -15.10
C ASP A 73 -13.43 -2.26 -15.60
N THR A 74 -12.90 -1.09 -15.95
CA THR A 74 -11.50 -0.94 -16.40
C THR A 74 -10.92 0.37 -15.86
N ILE A 75 -9.69 0.29 -15.38
CA ILE A 75 -8.90 1.45 -14.97
C ILE A 75 -7.56 1.35 -15.68
N GLU A 76 -7.28 2.27 -16.58
CA GLU A 76 -6.04 2.37 -17.33
C GLU A 76 -5.28 3.63 -16.89
N ASN A 77 -4.08 3.45 -16.37
CA ASN A 77 -3.16 4.55 -16.17
C ASN A 77 -2.53 4.90 -17.53
N THR A 78 -2.95 6.01 -18.11
CA THR A 78 -2.53 6.42 -19.46
C THR A 78 -1.11 6.99 -19.52
N PHE A 79 -0.52 7.27 -18.36
CA PHE A 79 0.88 7.70 -18.28
C PHE A 79 1.84 6.51 -18.40
N THR A 80 1.46 5.35 -17.86
CA THR A 80 2.27 4.13 -17.88
C THR A 80 1.79 3.08 -18.87
N ASP A 81 0.64 3.31 -19.54
CA ASP A 81 -0.08 2.35 -20.39
C ASP A 81 -0.37 1.02 -19.65
N GLN A 82 -0.69 1.10 -18.34
CA GLN A 82 -0.95 -0.06 -17.51
C GLN A 82 -2.37 -0.09 -16.97
N TYR A 83 -2.95 -1.30 -16.91
CA TYR A 83 -4.19 -1.55 -16.19
C TYR A 83 -3.91 -1.77 -14.71
N VAL A 84 -4.70 -1.13 -13.86
CA VAL A 84 -4.51 -1.17 -12.40
C VAL A 84 -5.79 -1.61 -11.68
N ASN A 85 -5.63 -2.19 -10.49
CA ASN A 85 -6.76 -2.64 -9.66
C ASN A 85 -7.38 -1.50 -8.83
N MET A 86 -6.62 -0.45 -8.62
CA MET A 86 -7.00 0.74 -7.87
C MET A 86 -6.21 1.94 -8.41
N TYR A 87 -6.86 3.09 -8.50
CA TYR A 87 -6.21 4.34 -8.87
C TYR A 87 -6.58 5.43 -7.87
N THR A 88 -5.58 6.15 -7.38
CA THR A 88 -5.74 7.24 -6.42
C THR A 88 -5.46 8.57 -7.08
N ALA A 89 -6.37 9.52 -6.88
CA ALA A 89 -6.24 10.90 -7.33
C ALA A 89 -6.65 11.87 -6.20
N ASP A 90 -6.41 13.16 -6.37
CA ASP A 90 -6.63 14.16 -5.32
C ASP A 90 -8.05 14.15 -4.73
N ARG A 91 -9.06 13.83 -5.52
CA ARG A 91 -10.47 13.89 -5.12
C ARG A 91 -11.22 12.59 -5.17
N TYR A 92 -10.63 11.53 -5.72
CA TYR A 92 -11.30 10.24 -5.82
C TYR A 92 -10.31 9.08 -5.72
N ILE A 93 -10.90 7.93 -5.45
CA ILE A 93 -10.26 6.63 -5.60
C ILE A 93 -11.16 5.78 -6.49
N ALA A 94 -10.59 5.19 -7.55
CA ALA A 94 -11.29 4.24 -8.41
C ALA A 94 -10.89 2.80 -8.05
N PHE A 95 -11.89 1.90 -7.99
CA PHE A 95 -11.73 0.49 -7.67
C PHE A 95 -12.20 -0.38 -8.84
N LEU A 96 -11.37 -1.32 -9.24
CA LEU A 96 -11.69 -2.28 -10.29
C LEU A 96 -12.65 -3.35 -9.75
N VAL A 97 -13.83 -3.50 -10.39
CA VAL A 97 -14.89 -4.44 -9.99
C VAL A 97 -15.44 -5.23 -11.18
N ASN A 98 -14.62 -5.54 -12.18
CA ASN A 98 -15.01 -6.31 -13.35
C ASN A 98 -15.28 -7.79 -13.02
N ASP A 99 -15.74 -8.55 -14.04
CA ASP A 99 -16.07 -9.97 -13.89
C ASP A 99 -14.92 -10.80 -13.27
N GLN A 100 -13.66 -10.47 -13.60
CA GLN A 100 -12.51 -11.15 -13.02
C GLN A 100 -12.39 -10.89 -11.51
N MET A 101 -12.65 -9.66 -11.08
CA MET A 101 -12.61 -9.29 -9.65
C MET A 101 -13.76 -9.92 -8.88
N LEU A 102 -14.96 -9.93 -9.47
CA LEU A 102 -16.18 -10.47 -8.86
C LEU A 102 -16.16 -12.00 -8.70
N ASN A 103 -15.34 -12.70 -9.48
CA ASN A 103 -15.25 -14.16 -9.46
C ASN A 103 -13.91 -14.68 -8.87
N ARG A 104 -13.20 -13.87 -8.09
CA ARG A 104 -11.95 -14.26 -7.42
C ARG A 104 -12.18 -15.29 -6.32
N THR A 105 -11.17 -16.13 -6.11
CA THR A 105 -11.13 -17.02 -4.94
C THR A 105 -11.00 -16.21 -3.65
N GLU A 106 -11.35 -16.78 -2.51
CA GLU A 106 -11.21 -16.12 -1.21
C GLU A 106 -9.76 -15.66 -0.95
N LYS A 107 -8.77 -16.49 -1.30
CA LYS A 107 -7.36 -16.15 -1.20
C LYS A 107 -6.96 -14.96 -2.09
N ASP A 108 -7.53 -14.87 -3.30
CA ASP A 108 -7.26 -13.73 -4.19
C ASP A 108 -7.97 -12.46 -3.72
N LYS A 109 -9.12 -12.58 -3.05
CA LYS A 109 -9.80 -11.47 -2.39
C LYS A 109 -8.97 -10.94 -1.22
N GLU A 110 -8.40 -11.81 -0.39
CA GLU A 110 -7.49 -11.40 0.68
C GLU A 110 -6.31 -10.61 0.13
N LYS A 111 -5.67 -11.11 -0.94
CA LYS A 111 -4.58 -10.40 -1.61
C LYS A 111 -5.02 -9.03 -2.13
N LEU A 112 -6.18 -8.96 -2.77
CA LEU A 112 -6.74 -7.71 -3.29
C LEU A 112 -7.04 -6.72 -2.16
N SER A 113 -7.61 -7.18 -1.06
CA SER A 113 -7.84 -6.35 0.14
C SER A 113 -6.54 -5.75 0.67
N ARG A 114 -5.49 -6.55 0.76
CA ARG A 114 -4.15 -6.10 1.18
C ARG A 114 -3.59 -5.03 0.24
N GLU A 115 -3.68 -5.24 -1.08
CA GLU A 115 -3.22 -4.28 -2.10
C GLU A 115 -3.99 -2.95 -2.00
N TRP A 116 -5.31 -2.99 -1.88
CA TRP A 116 -6.14 -1.79 -1.77
C TRP A 116 -5.87 -1.00 -0.49
N ASN A 117 -5.73 -1.68 0.64
CA ASN A 117 -5.46 -1.03 1.92
C ASN A 117 -4.04 -0.42 1.95
N ASN A 118 -3.03 -1.11 1.42
CA ASN A 118 -1.68 -0.57 1.29
C ASN A 118 -1.67 0.71 0.44
N THR A 119 -2.28 0.66 -0.74
CA THR A 119 -2.35 1.82 -1.66
C THR A 119 -3.10 2.98 -1.01
N PHE A 120 -4.22 2.71 -0.35
CA PHE A 120 -5.01 3.75 0.32
C PHE A 120 -4.25 4.40 1.48
N LEU A 121 -3.58 3.64 2.32
CA LEU A 121 -2.86 4.22 3.45
C LEU A 121 -1.70 5.10 3.00
N ASN A 122 -0.88 4.62 2.06
CA ASN A 122 0.19 5.44 1.51
C ASN A 122 -0.34 6.77 0.94
N TYR A 123 -1.40 6.70 0.13
CA TYR A 123 -2.05 7.89 -0.41
C TYR A 123 -2.62 8.81 0.68
N SER A 124 -3.36 8.26 1.64
CA SER A 124 -4.07 9.03 2.66
C SER A 124 -3.13 9.71 3.64
N MET A 125 -2.05 9.03 4.03
CA MET A 125 -1.07 9.60 4.96
C MET A 125 -0.31 10.75 4.32
N ASP A 126 0.07 10.62 3.04
CA ASP A 126 0.67 11.72 2.26
C ASP A 126 -0.28 12.91 2.17
N LYS A 127 -1.53 12.69 1.78
CA LYS A 127 -2.55 13.75 1.65
C LYS A 127 -2.92 14.42 2.97
N ALA A 128 -2.96 13.68 4.06
CA ALA A 128 -3.19 14.23 5.39
C ALA A 128 -2.00 15.05 5.91
N GLY A 129 -0.85 14.98 5.25
CA GLY A 129 0.39 15.56 5.75
C GLY A 129 0.80 14.95 7.09
N TRP A 130 0.54 13.66 7.28
CA TRP A 130 0.80 12.98 8.54
C TRP A 130 2.28 12.94 8.85
N VAL A 131 2.63 13.42 10.04
CA VAL A 131 3.99 13.37 10.55
C VAL A 131 4.13 12.17 11.48
N VAL A 132 4.76 11.12 10.97
CA VAL A 132 5.06 9.93 11.77
C VAL A 132 6.00 10.30 12.92
N PRO A 133 5.79 9.78 14.16
CA PRO A 133 6.65 10.08 15.28
C PRO A 133 8.12 9.80 14.99
N GLU A 134 9.02 10.72 15.37
CA GLU A 134 10.47 10.58 15.16
C GLU A 134 11.03 9.24 15.69
N LYS A 135 10.47 8.73 16.77
CA LYS A 135 10.84 7.42 17.33
C LYS A 135 10.76 6.27 16.32
N PHE A 136 9.84 6.34 15.35
CA PHE A 136 9.72 5.33 14.30
C PHE A 136 11.01 5.17 13.50
N TYR A 137 11.69 6.27 13.23
CA TYR A 137 12.91 6.30 12.42
C TYR A 137 14.19 6.00 13.21
N LEU A 138 14.15 6.05 14.53
CA LEU A 138 15.35 5.85 15.36
C LEU A 138 15.87 4.41 15.37
N TYR A 139 15.03 3.46 15.03
CA TYR A 139 15.36 2.04 15.09
C TYR A 139 15.93 1.49 13.77
N SER A 140 15.69 2.17 12.66
CA SER A 140 16.42 1.90 11.43
C SER A 140 17.76 2.64 11.44
N GLU A 141 18.80 2.04 10.89
CA GLU A 141 20.14 2.67 10.82
C GLU A 141 20.20 3.73 9.70
N THR A 142 19.09 4.44 9.48
CA THR A 142 18.98 5.42 8.40
C THR A 142 19.62 6.76 8.80
N GLU A 143 20.87 6.94 8.45
CA GLU A 143 21.32 8.25 8.06
C GLU A 143 21.10 8.36 6.54
N TYR A 144 20.00 9.00 6.17
CA TYR A 144 19.54 9.13 4.80
C TYR A 144 20.65 9.68 3.89
N ALA A 145 20.74 9.14 2.69
CA ALA A 145 21.71 9.49 1.67
C ALA A 145 23.16 9.02 1.86
N LYS A 146 23.49 8.29 2.90
CA LYS A 146 24.78 7.64 2.99
C LYS A 146 24.70 6.20 2.49
N LYS A 147 25.58 5.80 1.58
CA LYS A 147 25.64 4.47 0.98
C LYS A 147 25.68 3.35 2.02
N GLU A 148 26.39 3.55 3.10
CA GLU A 148 26.58 2.61 4.18
C GLU A 148 25.26 2.22 4.87
N ASN A 149 24.23 3.04 4.77
CA ASN A 149 22.98 2.85 5.47
C ASN A 149 21.86 2.25 4.61
N TRP A 150 21.87 2.48 3.29
CA TRP A 150 20.89 1.90 2.38
C TRP A 150 21.36 0.63 1.67
N TRP A 151 22.63 0.27 1.85
CA TRP A 151 23.24 -0.89 1.26
C TRP A 151 23.79 -1.84 2.33
N ILE A 152 23.33 -3.07 2.32
CA ILE A 152 23.77 -4.14 3.25
C ILE A 152 24.56 -5.17 2.42
N PRO A 153 25.89 -5.05 2.30
CA PRO A 153 26.69 -6.00 1.55
C PRO A 153 26.75 -7.34 2.27
N ILE A 154 26.73 -8.43 1.47
CA ILE A 154 26.93 -9.79 1.95
C ILE A 154 28.27 -10.27 1.37
N GLU A 155 29.24 -10.45 2.24
CA GLU A 155 30.59 -10.84 1.84
C GLU A 155 30.59 -12.20 1.13
N GLY A 156 31.26 -12.25 -0.05
CA GLY A 156 31.37 -13.46 -0.86
C GLY A 156 30.11 -13.91 -1.58
N ALA A 157 28.99 -13.18 -1.45
CA ALA A 157 27.74 -13.55 -2.14
C ALA A 157 27.83 -13.29 -3.65
N THR A 158 27.11 -14.11 -4.41
CA THR A 158 26.98 -14.05 -5.87
C THR A 158 25.53 -13.87 -6.28
N GLU A 159 25.27 -13.67 -7.57
CA GLU A 159 23.90 -13.56 -8.11
C GLU A 159 23.03 -14.80 -7.89
N LYS A 160 23.64 -15.95 -7.54
CA LYS A 160 22.92 -17.20 -7.27
C LYS A 160 22.52 -17.36 -5.80
N ASP A 161 23.10 -16.54 -4.93
CA ASP A 161 22.82 -16.60 -3.52
C ASP A 161 21.50 -15.90 -3.22
N THR A 162 20.71 -16.49 -2.35
CA THR A 162 19.58 -15.82 -1.68
C THR A 162 20.00 -15.58 -0.24
N ALA A 163 20.33 -14.35 0.09
CA ALA A 163 20.68 -14.02 1.46
C ALA A 163 19.45 -14.09 2.38
N ASP A 164 19.70 -14.45 3.62
CA ASP A 164 18.67 -14.50 4.65
C ASP A 164 18.10 -13.10 4.92
N ILE A 165 16.80 -12.92 4.79
CA ILE A 165 16.08 -11.66 5.07
C ILE A 165 16.28 -11.19 6.52
N ASN A 166 16.60 -12.10 7.45
CA ASN A 166 16.89 -11.76 8.85
C ASN A 166 17.98 -10.68 8.98
N ILE A 167 18.96 -10.64 8.08
CA ILE A 167 20.01 -9.61 8.05
C ILE A 167 19.41 -8.22 7.85
N VAL A 168 18.35 -8.10 7.05
CA VAL A 168 17.62 -6.87 6.81
C VAL A 168 16.80 -6.49 8.05
N TRP A 169 16.11 -7.45 8.65
CA TRP A 169 15.28 -7.26 9.85
C TRP A 169 16.11 -6.89 11.09
N GLU A 170 17.29 -7.48 11.28
CA GLU A 170 18.22 -7.13 12.36
C GLU A 170 18.64 -5.66 12.33
N ARG A 171 18.69 -5.06 11.12
CA ARG A 171 18.99 -3.64 10.96
C ARG A 171 17.77 -2.73 11.07
N GLY A 172 16.59 -3.30 11.32
CA GLY A 172 15.34 -2.56 11.52
C GLY A 172 14.58 -2.22 10.24
N TYR A 173 14.96 -2.81 9.10
CA TYR A 173 14.24 -2.62 7.84
C TYR A 173 13.21 -3.75 7.63
N PRO A 174 11.99 -3.44 7.20
CA PRO A 174 10.96 -4.45 6.99
C PRO A 174 11.20 -5.28 5.72
N THR A 175 11.75 -4.67 4.68
CA THR A 175 12.08 -5.31 3.40
C THR A 175 13.36 -4.76 2.81
N GLY A 176 13.94 -5.52 1.87
CA GLY A 176 15.08 -5.08 1.07
C GLY A 176 15.11 -5.83 -0.25
N ASN A 177 15.65 -5.20 -1.28
CA ASN A 177 15.79 -5.80 -2.60
C ASN A 177 17.18 -6.44 -2.74
N TRP A 178 17.24 -7.76 -3.01
CA TRP A 178 18.48 -8.42 -3.36
C TRP A 178 18.97 -7.87 -4.70
N THR A 179 20.18 -7.29 -4.70
CA THR A 179 20.77 -6.67 -5.89
C THR A 179 22.28 -6.58 -5.78
N TYR A 180 22.91 -6.10 -6.80
CA TYR A 180 24.36 -5.87 -6.83
C TYR A 180 24.70 -4.39 -6.93
N TYR A 181 25.87 -4.05 -6.46
CA TYR A 181 26.48 -2.75 -6.57
C TYR A 181 27.92 -2.89 -7.11
N TYR A 182 28.37 -1.96 -7.93
CA TYR A 182 29.77 -1.88 -8.32
C TYR A 182 30.53 -1.05 -7.27
N ASP A 183 31.74 -1.49 -6.93
CA ASP A 183 32.64 -0.68 -6.11
C ASP A 183 33.06 0.61 -6.84
N ASP A 184 33.81 1.46 -6.16
CA ASP A 184 34.24 2.76 -6.71
C ASP A 184 35.19 2.60 -7.92
N THR A 185 35.72 1.42 -8.14
CA THR A 185 36.57 1.10 -9.31
C THR A 185 35.78 0.58 -10.50
N TRP A 186 34.46 0.32 -10.34
CA TRP A 186 33.57 -0.27 -11.35
C TRP A 186 33.99 -1.66 -11.86
N THR A 187 34.88 -2.32 -11.12
CA THR A 187 35.46 -3.60 -11.52
C THR A 187 34.86 -4.79 -10.77
N ASN A 188 34.40 -4.59 -9.54
CA ASN A 188 33.91 -5.66 -8.71
C ASN A 188 32.37 -5.47 -8.46
N LYS A 189 31.65 -6.58 -8.51
CA LYS A 189 30.25 -6.64 -8.07
C LYS A 189 30.21 -7.04 -6.60
N ILE A 190 29.45 -6.28 -5.81
CA ILE A 190 29.15 -6.61 -4.43
C ILE A 190 27.65 -6.92 -4.39
N TRP A 191 27.29 -8.11 -3.91
CA TRP A 191 25.90 -8.50 -3.73
C TRP A 191 25.45 -8.21 -2.32
N GLY A 192 24.20 -7.85 -2.18
CA GLY A 192 23.60 -7.54 -0.90
C GLY A 192 22.17 -7.04 -1.01
N TYR A 193 21.65 -6.47 0.06
CA TYR A 193 20.33 -5.87 0.09
C TYR A 193 20.40 -4.36 -0.04
N ALA A 194 19.63 -3.82 -0.98
CA ALA A 194 19.28 -2.40 -1.01
C ALA A 194 18.00 -2.18 -0.19
N VAL A 195 18.07 -1.29 0.78
CA VAL A 195 16.97 -0.86 1.62
C VAL A 195 16.60 0.59 1.32
N SER A 196 15.47 1.08 1.84
CA SER A 196 15.09 2.46 1.59
C SER A 196 16.09 3.45 2.17
N SER A 197 16.44 4.46 1.38
CA SER A 197 17.38 5.54 1.76
C SER A 197 16.66 6.82 2.19
N SER A 198 15.32 6.85 2.23
CA SER A 198 14.53 8.00 2.65
C SER A 198 13.49 7.61 3.72
N ARG A 199 13.02 8.61 4.47
CA ARG A 199 11.98 8.42 5.49
C ARG A 199 10.66 7.99 4.86
N GLU A 200 10.28 8.65 3.78
CA GLU A 200 9.07 8.34 3.02
C GLU A 200 9.13 6.90 2.51
N GLY A 201 10.20 6.53 1.84
CA GLY A 201 10.37 5.17 1.34
C GLY A 201 10.49 4.12 2.45
N TYR A 202 11.02 4.46 3.64
CA TYR A 202 11.01 3.56 4.79
C TYR A 202 9.59 3.31 5.30
N LEU A 203 8.76 4.35 5.40
CA LEU A 203 7.36 4.24 5.77
C LEU A 203 6.55 3.44 4.74
N GLU A 204 6.73 3.74 3.45
CA GLU A 204 6.10 2.97 2.37
C GLU A 204 6.44 1.47 2.45
N LYS A 205 7.72 1.14 2.69
CA LYS A 205 8.16 -0.25 2.85
C LYS A 205 7.61 -0.91 4.11
N PHE A 206 7.37 -0.16 5.17
CA PHE A 206 6.67 -0.67 6.35
C PHE A 206 5.21 -1.00 6.03
N PHE A 207 4.48 -0.11 5.37
CA PHE A 207 3.11 -0.39 4.94
C PHE A 207 3.06 -1.58 3.97
N GLU A 208 3.94 -1.60 2.96
CA GLU A 208 4.05 -2.74 2.05
C GLU A 208 4.22 -4.04 2.84
N PHE A 209 5.15 -4.09 3.79
CA PHE A 209 5.40 -5.27 4.62
C PHE A 209 4.17 -5.67 5.44
N LEU A 210 3.53 -4.74 6.15
CA LEU A 210 2.36 -5.02 6.98
C LEU A 210 1.15 -5.53 6.19
N PHE A 211 1.01 -5.09 4.94
CA PHE A 211 -0.14 -5.45 4.10
C PHE A 211 0.15 -6.55 3.07
N THR A 212 1.40 -6.83 2.73
CA THR A 212 1.71 -7.84 1.71
C THR A 212 2.31 -9.13 2.27
N ALA A 213 3.05 -9.04 3.36
CA ALA A 213 3.64 -10.23 3.98
C ALA A 213 2.58 -11.06 4.70
N PRO A 214 2.71 -12.41 4.71
CA PRO A 214 1.89 -13.28 5.55
C PRO A 214 1.99 -12.88 7.03
N GLN A 215 0.90 -12.97 7.78
CA GLN A 215 0.88 -12.59 9.20
C GLN A 215 1.91 -13.35 10.02
N GLU A 216 2.14 -14.63 9.70
CA GLU A 216 3.18 -15.45 10.33
C GLU A 216 4.58 -14.86 10.13
N THR A 217 4.87 -14.38 8.92
CA THR A 217 6.14 -13.71 8.59
C THR A 217 6.30 -12.41 9.37
N ILE A 218 5.26 -11.59 9.46
CA ILE A 218 5.26 -10.35 10.24
C ILE A 218 5.51 -10.67 11.71
N ASN A 219 4.77 -11.61 12.28
CA ASN A 219 4.91 -12.02 13.68
C ASN A 219 6.33 -12.50 13.98
N LYS A 220 6.90 -13.35 13.12
CA LYS A 220 8.28 -13.82 13.26
C LYS A 220 9.27 -12.65 13.23
N ALA A 221 9.15 -11.78 12.24
CA ALA A 221 10.05 -10.64 12.09
C ALA A 221 10.05 -9.73 13.32
N ILE A 222 8.88 -9.36 13.86
CA ILE A 222 8.78 -8.47 15.03
C ILE A 222 9.13 -9.16 16.34
N VAL A 223 8.95 -10.49 16.48
CA VAL A 223 9.33 -11.24 17.68
C VAL A 223 10.85 -11.37 17.76
N ASP A 224 11.48 -11.74 16.68
CA ASP A 224 12.91 -12.13 16.67
C ASP A 224 13.84 -10.90 16.53
N HIS A 225 13.36 -9.75 16.03
CA HIS A 225 14.20 -8.58 15.72
C HIS A 225 13.72 -7.32 16.46
N GLU A 226 14.46 -6.95 17.52
CA GLU A 226 14.09 -5.85 18.42
C GLU A 226 13.93 -4.49 17.72
N LYS A 227 14.83 -4.12 16.79
CA LYS A 227 14.74 -2.83 16.09
C LYS A 227 13.48 -2.75 15.24
N LEU A 228 13.16 -3.83 14.53
CA LEU A 228 11.96 -3.89 13.69
C LEU A 228 10.69 -3.87 14.53
N ARG A 229 10.66 -4.62 15.65
CA ARG A 229 9.57 -4.59 16.62
C ARG A 229 9.31 -3.19 17.16
N ASN A 230 10.36 -2.51 17.61
CA ASN A 230 10.22 -1.18 18.17
C ASN A 230 9.68 -0.16 17.15
N ALA A 231 10.14 -0.22 15.90
CA ALA A 231 9.58 0.61 14.83
C ALA A 231 8.12 0.25 14.55
N HIS A 232 7.80 -1.04 14.45
CA HIS A 232 6.43 -1.54 14.29
C HIS A 232 5.50 -1.01 15.39
N ASP A 233 5.91 -1.13 16.66
CA ASP A 233 5.07 -0.75 17.80
C ASP A 233 4.80 0.76 17.83
N VAL A 234 5.80 1.57 17.46
CA VAL A 234 5.61 3.03 17.33
C VAL A 234 4.62 3.36 16.21
N LEU A 235 4.74 2.71 15.05
CA LEU A 235 3.84 2.94 13.92
C LEU A 235 2.41 2.48 14.22
N ASP A 236 2.26 1.27 14.77
CA ASP A 236 0.97 0.69 15.16
C ASP A 236 0.25 1.59 16.20
N GLN A 237 0.98 2.06 17.20
CA GLN A 237 0.42 2.95 18.20
C GLN A 237 0.03 4.31 17.62
N ALA A 238 0.85 4.90 16.74
CA ALA A 238 0.55 6.18 16.11
C ALA A 238 -0.67 6.09 15.18
N LEU A 239 -0.82 5.01 14.42
CA LEU A 239 -2.03 4.77 13.60
C LEU A 239 -3.30 4.68 14.45
N LYS A 240 -3.20 4.05 15.63
CA LYS A 240 -4.33 3.94 16.58
C LYS A 240 -4.66 5.27 17.22
N ASP A 241 -3.68 6.00 17.68
CA ASP A 241 -3.85 7.26 18.41
C ASP A 241 -4.36 8.37 17.48
N ASP A 242 -3.75 8.52 16.31
CA ASP A 242 -4.04 9.62 15.41
C ASP A 242 -5.31 9.37 14.57
N PHE A 243 -5.55 8.13 14.16
CA PHE A 243 -6.64 7.81 13.23
C PHE A 243 -7.61 6.74 13.74
N GLY A 244 -7.31 6.06 14.84
CA GLY A 244 -8.09 4.91 15.30
C GLY A 244 -7.97 3.70 14.37
N ILE A 245 -6.87 3.58 13.64
CA ILE A 245 -6.60 2.50 12.70
C ILE A 245 -5.86 1.37 13.40
N ASP A 246 -6.45 0.18 13.44
CA ASP A 246 -5.74 -1.08 13.67
C ASP A 246 -5.60 -1.78 12.31
N TYR A 247 -4.41 -1.79 11.74
CA TYR A 247 -4.17 -2.33 10.39
C TYR A 247 -4.56 -3.81 10.28
N ARG A 248 -4.54 -4.57 11.37
CA ARG A 248 -4.90 -5.99 11.38
C ARG A 248 -6.38 -6.21 11.08
N THR A 249 -7.23 -5.27 11.48
CA THR A 249 -8.69 -5.36 11.26
C THR A 249 -9.12 -4.89 9.88
N MET A 250 -8.20 -4.29 9.12
CA MET A 250 -8.49 -3.75 7.79
C MET A 250 -8.38 -4.81 6.68
N ILE A 251 -7.68 -5.90 6.96
CA ILE A 251 -7.41 -6.94 5.96
C ILE A 251 -8.58 -7.93 5.98
N TYR A 252 -9.13 -8.20 4.79
CA TYR A 252 -10.06 -9.31 4.62
C TYR A 252 -9.33 -10.63 4.88
N GLU A 253 -9.89 -11.45 5.74
CA GLU A 253 -9.40 -12.80 6.00
C GLU A 253 -10.17 -13.79 5.14
N ALA A 254 -9.46 -14.59 4.34
CA ALA A 254 -10.05 -15.64 3.54
C ALA A 254 -10.78 -16.65 4.46
N LYS A 255 -12.01 -16.98 4.09
CA LYS A 255 -12.77 -18.03 4.79
C LYS A 255 -12.37 -19.37 4.19
N ASP A 256 -12.02 -20.33 5.08
CA ASP A 256 -11.73 -21.71 4.71
C ASP A 256 -12.90 -22.41 3.99
#